data_ea0ee9cb200c486d24d9073c554bc558
#
_entry.id   ea0ee9cb200c486d24d9073c554bc558
#
_cell.length_a   1.000
_cell.length_b   1.000
_cell.length_c   1.000
_cell.angle_alpha   90.00
_cell.angle_beta   90.00
_cell.angle_gamma   90.00
#
_symmetry.space_group_name_H-M   'P 1'
#
loop_
_entity.id
_entity.type
_entity.pdbx_description
1 polymer ?
#
loop_
_entity_poly.entity_id
_entity_poly.type
_entity_poly.pdbx_seq_one_letter_code
_entity_poly.pdbx_strand_id
1 'polypeptide(L)' 'MVQLRILEILQEQGHTKYWLYKRMEMLSYRNFNNIISNQTSGIRFETLEKLSRILEVPVGDLFRQTEDTADE' A
#
# COMPACT_ATOMS: atom_id res chain seq x y z
N MET A 1 -11.22 2.13 -10.83
CA MET A 1 -10.49 1.08 -10.12
C MET A 1 -9.74 1.66 -8.94
N VAL A 2 -9.83 1.00 -7.81
CA VAL A 2 -9.14 1.48 -6.60
C VAL A 2 -7.84 0.72 -6.42
N GLN A 3 -6.78 1.44 -6.12
CA GLN A 3 -5.46 0.86 -5.92
C GLN A 3 -4.80 1.49 -4.70
N LEU A 4 -3.86 0.75 -4.13
CA LEU A 4 -3.00 1.33 -3.10
C LEU A 4 -1.91 2.15 -3.77
N ARG A 5 -1.54 3.26 -3.13
CA ARG A 5 -0.45 4.09 -3.65
C ARG A 5 0.74 4.07 -2.72
N ILE A 6 1.04 2.90 -2.17
CA ILE A 6 2.10 2.75 -1.18
C ILE A 6 3.47 3.11 -1.75
N LEU A 7 3.76 2.62 -2.96
CA LEU A 7 5.05 2.92 -3.58
C LEU A 7 5.24 4.41 -3.79
N GLU A 8 4.17 5.08 -4.17
CA GLU A 8 4.20 6.52 -4.37
C GLU A 8 4.49 7.25 -3.05
N ILE A 9 3.84 6.81 -1.98
CA ILE A 9 4.04 7.43 -0.67
C ILE A 9 5.48 7.21 -0.21
N LEU A 10 6.00 6.01 -0.39
CA LEU A 10 7.37 5.72 -0.02
C LEU A 10 8.34 6.64 -0.75
N GLN A 11 8.10 6.84 -2.03
CA GLN A 11 8.95 7.72 -2.81
C GLN A 11 8.85 9.16 -2.31
N GLU A 12 7.65 9.61 -2.01
CA GLU A 12 7.45 10.95 -1.49
C GLU A 12 8.17 11.16 -0.17
N GLN A 13 8.19 10.13 0.66
CA GLN A 13 8.80 10.22 1.99
C GLN A 13 10.27 9.86 2.00
N GLY A 14 10.81 9.40 0.87
CA GLY A 14 12.20 9.04 0.79
C GLY A 14 12.54 7.71 1.45
N HIS A 15 11.57 6.81 1.52
CA HIS A 15 11.78 5.49 2.12
C HIS A 15 11.79 4.42 1.04
N THR A 16 12.46 3.29 1.35
CA THR A 16 12.53 2.16 0.45
C THR A 16 11.46 1.13 0.82
N LYS A 17 11.21 0.21 -0.12
CA LYS A 17 10.31 -0.91 0.16
C LYS A 17 10.81 -1.74 1.34
N TYR A 18 12.11 -1.94 1.42
CA TYR A 18 12.69 -2.72 2.50
C TYR A 18 12.46 -2.05 3.86
N TRP A 19 12.58 -0.73 3.89
CA TRP A 19 12.29 0.05 5.10
C TRP A 19 10.89 -0.27 5.60
N LEU A 20 9.93 -0.27 4.70
CA LEU A 20 8.54 -0.54 5.07
C LEU A 20 8.34 -2.01 5.45
N TYR A 21 8.94 -2.91 4.65
CA TYR A 21 8.80 -4.33 4.91
C TYR A 21 9.24 -4.69 6.33
N LYS A 22 10.35 -4.14 6.75
CA LYS A 22 10.86 -4.43 8.09
C LYS A 22 9.91 -3.94 9.17
N ARG A 23 9.27 -2.82 8.94
CA ARG A 23 8.34 -2.26 9.91
C ARG A 23 6.99 -2.94 9.93
N MET A 24 6.62 -3.53 8.83
CA MET A 24 5.35 -4.27 8.76
C MET A 24 5.41 -5.59 9.51
N GLU A 25 6.59 -6.15 9.69
CA GLU A 25 6.76 -7.41 10.42
C GLU A 25 5.94 -8.54 9.81
N MET A 26 5.84 -8.55 8.52
CA MET A 26 5.11 -9.61 7.83
C MET A 26 5.99 -10.83 7.68
N LEU A 27 5.37 -12.01 7.71
CA LEU A 27 6.10 -13.25 7.62
C LEU A 27 6.68 -13.50 6.24
N SER A 28 6.02 -12.98 5.20
CA SER A 28 6.40 -13.28 3.83
C SER A 28 6.65 -11.99 3.07
N TYR A 29 7.84 -11.86 2.52
CA TYR A 29 8.14 -10.72 1.67
C TYR A 29 7.29 -10.77 0.40
N ARG A 30 7.05 -11.98 -0.09
CA ARG A 30 6.23 -12.14 -1.29
C ARG A 30 4.83 -11.56 -1.08
N ASN A 31 4.24 -11.88 0.06
CA ASN A 31 2.92 -11.39 0.39
C ASN A 31 2.92 -9.87 0.52
N PHE A 32 3.94 -9.35 1.20
CA PHE A 32 4.11 -7.91 1.34
C PHE A 32 4.22 -7.25 -0.04
N ASN A 33 5.06 -7.81 -0.89
CA ASN A 33 5.27 -7.22 -2.21
C ASN A 33 4.01 -7.27 -3.06
N ASN A 34 3.23 -8.34 -2.93
CA ASN A 34 1.97 -8.43 -3.64
C ASN A 34 1.00 -7.33 -3.23
N ILE A 35 1.00 -7.01 -1.95
CA ILE A 35 0.11 -5.96 -1.44
C ILE A 35 0.50 -4.60 -2.00
N ILE A 36 1.77 -4.25 -1.87
CA ILE A 36 2.19 -2.90 -2.24
C ILE A 36 2.24 -2.70 -3.76
N SER A 37 2.27 -3.77 -4.52
CA SER A 37 2.27 -3.67 -5.98
C SER A 37 0.88 -3.91 -6.57
N ASN A 38 -0.13 -3.97 -5.73
CA ASN A 38 -1.52 -4.13 -6.17
C ASN A 38 -1.76 -5.45 -6.88
N GLN A 39 -1.08 -6.50 -6.44
CA GLN A 39 -1.26 -7.84 -6.99
C GLN A 39 -2.22 -8.66 -6.15
N THR A 40 -2.92 -8.04 -5.23
CA THR A 40 -3.89 -8.71 -4.38
C THR A 40 -5.27 -8.13 -4.63
N SER A 41 -6.30 -8.95 -4.43
CA SER A 41 -7.67 -8.49 -4.63
C SER A 41 -8.31 -8.06 -3.32
N GLY A 42 -7.63 -8.22 -2.21
CA GLY A 42 -8.18 -7.82 -0.92
C GLY A 42 -7.07 -7.52 0.06
N ILE A 43 -7.43 -6.79 1.11
CA ILE A 43 -6.47 -6.43 2.13
C ILE A 43 -7.23 -6.32 3.44
N ARG A 44 -6.60 -6.75 4.52
CA ARG A 44 -7.23 -6.71 5.83
C ARG A 44 -7.21 -5.31 6.42
N PHE A 45 -8.22 -5.00 7.20
CA PHE A 45 -8.27 -3.72 7.88
C PHE A 45 -7.06 -3.53 8.79
N GLU A 46 -6.61 -4.59 9.45
CA GLU A 46 -5.43 -4.52 10.31
C GLU A 46 -4.20 -4.06 9.52
N THR A 47 -4.07 -4.58 8.32
CA THR A 47 -2.94 -4.23 7.47
C THR A 47 -3.02 -2.76 7.07
N LEU A 48 -4.21 -2.31 6.74
CA LEU A 48 -4.42 -0.90 6.39
C LEU A 48 -4.07 0.01 7.56
N GLU A 49 -4.51 -0.36 8.75
CA GLU A 49 -4.22 0.43 9.93
C GLU A 49 -2.72 0.51 10.18
N LYS A 50 -2.04 -0.61 10.01
CA LYS A 50 -0.62 -0.66 10.24
C LYS A 50 0.14 0.20 9.24
N LEU A 51 -0.25 0.12 7.97
CA LEU A 51 0.33 0.96 6.94
C LEU A 51 0.12 2.44 7.25
N SER A 52 -1.09 2.79 7.63
CA SER A 52 -1.42 4.16 7.99
C SER A 52 -0.54 4.67 9.11
N ARG A 53 -0.35 3.84 10.13
CA ARG A 53 0.41 4.22 11.30
C ARG A 53 1.90 4.38 10.96
N ILE A 54 2.45 3.42 10.23
CA ILE A 54 3.87 3.45 9.88
C ILE A 54 4.18 4.60 8.95
N LEU A 55 3.33 4.83 7.97
CA LEU A 55 3.55 5.89 6.99
C LEU A 55 3.05 7.24 7.48
N GLU A 56 2.33 7.26 8.60
CA GLU A 56 1.84 8.48 9.22
C GLU A 56 0.94 9.27 8.26
N VAL A 57 0.04 8.55 7.61
CA VAL A 57 -0.96 9.16 6.75
C VAL A 57 -2.32 8.56 7.09
N PRO A 58 -3.40 9.28 6.87
CA PRO A 58 -4.74 8.70 7.07
C PRO A 58 -4.96 7.51 6.17
N VAL A 59 -5.80 6.58 6.62
CA VAL A 59 -6.07 5.38 5.82
C VAL A 59 -6.55 5.75 4.42
N GLY A 60 -7.38 6.78 4.30
CA GLY A 60 -7.87 7.19 3.01
C GLY A 60 -6.78 7.61 2.03
N ASP A 61 -5.66 8.10 2.57
CA ASP A 61 -4.56 8.54 1.72
C ASP A 61 -3.73 7.38 1.20
N LEU A 62 -4.01 6.16 1.66
CA LEU A 62 -3.30 4.99 1.15
C LEU A 62 -3.81 4.57 -0.24
N PHE A 63 -4.92 5.11 -0.65
CA PHE A 63 -5.58 4.67 -1.88
C PHE A 63 -5.54 5.74 -2.93
N ARG A 64 -5.65 5.30 -4.16
CA ARG A 64 -5.95 6.19 -5.27
C ARG A 64 -6.98 5.49 -6.14
N GLN A 65 -7.78 6.29 -6.80
CA GLN A 65 -8.76 5.75 -7.73
C GLN A 65 -8.34 6.12 -9.14
N THR A 66 -8.10 5.10 -9.95
CA THR A 66 -7.75 5.33 -11.33
C THR A 66 -9.04 5.41 -12.12
N GLU A 67 -9.04 6.27 -13.09
CA GLU A 67 -10.20 6.43 -13.94
C GLU A 67 -10.27 5.28 -14.91
N ASP A 68 -11.44 4.68 -15.00
CA ASP A 68 -11.64 3.57 -15.89
C ASP A 68 -12.47 4.04 -17.05
N THR A 69 -11.81 4.62 -18.03
CA THR A 69 -12.51 5.25 -19.14
C THR A 69 -13.01 4.27 -20.18
N ALA A 70 -12.62 3.01 -20.04
CA ALA A 70 -12.97 2.05 -21.05
C ALA A 70 -14.46 1.80 -21.15
N ASP A 71 -15.17 2.04 -20.10
CA ASP A 71 -16.59 1.75 -20.05
C ASP A 71 -17.46 2.92 -20.43
N GLU A 72 -16.90 3.97 -20.90
CA GLU A 72 -17.65 5.16 -21.30
C GLU A 72 -18.31 5.04 -22.64
#